data_c90ab612bcc05e66e30d42a777e10d81
#
_entry.id   c90ab612bcc05e66e30d42a777e10d81
#
_cell.length_a   1.000
_cell.length_b   1.000
_cell.length_c   1.000
_cell.angle_alpha   90.00
_cell.angle_beta   90.00
_cell.angle_gamma   90.00
#
_symmetry.space_group_name_H-M   'P 1'
#
loop_
_entity.id
_entity.type
_entity.pdbx_description
1 polymer ?
#
loop_
_entity_poly.entity_id
_entity_poly.type
_entity_poly.pdbx_seq_one_letter_code
_entity_poly.pdbx_strand_id
1 'polypeptide(L)'
;MKPFDYIRADSTTHATRSAGQGANFIAGGTNLLDLMKLEVMAPHKLVDINRLDLHQITEVDGGLRIGALVSNSDLAADMTVRKQYPVLSEALLAGASGQLRNKATTGGNLLQRTRCYYFYDTAMPCNKREPGSGCQAMEGATRLHAILGTSDACIASHPSDMAVAMRLLDAVVEIESAGGAVRSVPLSEFYRLPGQTPHIETVLEPSDLIIAVTLPAPANGAQTYRKVRDRASYAFAMVSVAARVQMDEGTITD
;
A
#
# COMPACT_ATOMS: atom_id res chain seq x y z
N MET A 1 14.34 -11.01 -15.37
CA MET A 1 14.48 -11.21 -13.90
C MET A 1 15.86 -11.73 -13.61
N LYS A 2 16.63 -11.04 -12.78
CA LYS A 2 17.97 -11.45 -12.37
C LYS A 2 17.90 -12.57 -11.34
N PRO A 3 18.93 -13.44 -11.21
CA PRO A 3 19.03 -14.41 -10.14
C PRO A 3 19.02 -13.77 -8.76
N PHE A 4 18.46 -14.44 -7.78
CA PHE A 4 18.40 -13.97 -6.39
C PHE A 4 18.45 -15.15 -5.42
N ASP A 5 18.95 -14.90 -4.23
CA ASP A 5 18.85 -15.85 -3.11
C ASP A 5 17.47 -15.78 -2.47
N TYR A 6 17.01 -16.90 -1.94
CA TYR A 6 15.70 -16.97 -1.27
C TYR A 6 15.86 -17.62 0.09
N ILE A 7 15.33 -16.94 1.10
CA ILE A 7 15.21 -17.46 2.46
C ILE A 7 13.75 -17.35 2.92
N ARG A 8 13.37 -18.17 3.88
CA ARG A 8 12.07 -18.09 4.51
C ARG A 8 12.24 -17.70 5.97
N ALA A 9 11.54 -16.64 6.40
CA ALA A 9 11.55 -16.23 7.78
C ALA A 9 10.69 -17.17 8.65
N ASP A 10 11.16 -17.43 9.86
CA ASP A 10 10.46 -18.17 10.91
C ASP A 10 9.88 -17.23 11.99
N SER A 11 10.33 -15.98 12.00
CA SER A 11 9.92 -14.95 12.95
C SER A 11 10.05 -13.55 12.31
N THR A 12 9.34 -12.56 12.85
CA THR A 12 9.46 -11.16 12.42
C THR A 12 10.87 -10.64 12.64
N THR A 13 11.49 -10.98 13.77
CA THR A 13 12.89 -10.64 14.07
C THR A 13 13.88 -11.26 13.07
N HIS A 14 13.64 -12.50 12.60
CA HIS A 14 14.47 -13.11 11.55
C HIS A 14 14.26 -12.35 10.21
N ALA A 15 13.01 -11.98 9.89
CA ALA A 15 12.70 -11.23 8.68
C ALA A 15 13.39 -9.86 8.67
N THR A 16 13.22 -9.06 9.73
CA THR A 16 13.79 -7.70 9.85
C THR A 16 15.31 -7.71 9.88
N ARG A 17 15.93 -8.71 10.56
CA ARG A 17 17.38 -8.89 10.52
C ARG A 17 17.89 -9.20 9.11
N SER A 18 17.19 -10.06 8.37
CA SER A 18 17.56 -10.41 6.99
C SER A 18 17.44 -9.21 6.06
N ALA A 19 16.40 -8.38 6.25
CA ALA A 19 16.21 -7.14 5.50
C ALA A 19 17.33 -6.12 5.82
N GLY A 20 17.73 -5.99 7.09
CA GLY A 20 18.89 -5.18 7.49
C GLY A 20 20.23 -5.64 6.89
N GLN A 21 20.29 -6.88 6.37
CA GLN A 21 21.39 -7.44 5.61
C GLN A 21 21.19 -7.37 4.08
N GLY A 22 20.25 -6.55 3.61
CA GLY A 22 20.00 -6.29 2.20
C GLY A 22 18.99 -7.21 1.51
N ALA A 23 18.25 -8.04 2.25
CA ALA A 23 17.15 -8.81 1.68
C ALA A 23 15.89 -7.93 1.52
N ASN A 24 15.09 -8.19 0.47
CA ASN A 24 13.78 -7.58 0.30
C ASN A 24 12.69 -8.53 0.78
N PHE A 25 11.68 -8.01 1.48
CA PHE A 25 10.52 -8.81 1.87
C PHE A 25 9.70 -9.24 0.66
N ILE A 26 9.25 -10.50 0.68
CA ILE A 26 8.23 -10.99 -0.25
C ILE A 26 7.06 -11.61 0.53
N ALA A 27 5.86 -11.09 0.28
CA ALA A 27 4.58 -11.64 0.72
C ALA A 27 3.85 -12.23 -0.49
N GLY A 28 2.67 -11.75 -0.85
CA GLY A 28 1.93 -12.20 -2.03
C GLY A 28 2.62 -11.99 -3.38
N GLY A 29 3.64 -11.15 -3.45
CA GLY A 29 4.47 -10.90 -4.64
C GLY A 29 3.80 -10.14 -5.77
N THR A 30 2.53 -9.76 -5.65
CA THR A 30 1.71 -9.18 -6.72
C THR A 30 2.20 -7.84 -7.30
N ASN A 31 3.13 -7.18 -6.62
CA ASN A 31 3.81 -5.99 -7.13
C ASN A 31 5.30 -6.25 -7.34
N LEU A 32 5.99 -6.83 -6.35
CA LEU A 32 7.43 -7.05 -6.41
C LEU A 32 7.86 -7.92 -7.61
N LEU A 33 7.14 -9.03 -7.86
CA LEU A 33 7.51 -9.94 -8.95
C LEU A 33 7.33 -9.29 -10.33
N ASP A 34 6.33 -8.43 -10.51
CA ASP A 34 6.17 -7.69 -11.77
C ASP A 34 7.35 -6.73 -11.99
N LEU A 35 7.76 -6.01 -10.95
CA LEU A 35 8.92 -5.10 -11.01
C LEU A 35 10.23 -5.86 -11.22
N MET A 36 10.36 -7.07 -10.68
CA MET A 36 11.52 -7.93 -10.89
C MET A 36 11.56 -8.49 -12.33
N LYS A 37 10.43 -8.87 -12.91
CA LYS A 37 10.34 -9.32 -14.31
C LYS A 37 10.78 -8.25 -15.31
N LEU A 38 10.44 -7.00 -15.01
CA LEU A 38 10.79 -5.83 -15.81
C LEU A 38 12.17 -5.23 -15.45
N GLU A 39 12.86 -5.82 -14.46
CA GLU A 39 14.15 -5.34 -13.96
C GLU A 39 14.13 -3.90 -13.40
N VAL A 40 12.93 -3.37 -13.09
CA VAL A 40 12.74 -2.11 -12.35
C VAL A 40 13.25 -2.24 -10.91
N MET A 41 13.08 -3.42 -10.33
CA MET A 41 13.71 -3.84 -9.08
C MET A 41 14.50 -5.14 -9.32
N ALA A 42 15.71 -5.20 -8.81
CA ALA A 42 16.58 -6.35 -8.96
C ALA A 42 17.22 -6.75 -7.60
N PRO A 43 16.42 -7.16 -6.60
CA PRO A 43 16.95 -7.57 -5.31
C PRO A 43 17.84 -8.81 -5.47
N HIS A 44 18.98 -8.82 -4.80
CA HIS A 44 19.88 -9.99 -4.77
C HIS A 44 19.40 -11.08 -3.82
N LYS A 45 18.53 -10.74 -2.88
CA LYS A 45 18.01 -11.66 -1.87
C LYS A 45 16.58 -11.33 -1.50
N LEU A 46 15.73 -12.36 -1.41
CA LEU A 46 14.37 -12.26 -0.92
C LEU A 46 14.22 -12.99 0.41
N VAL A 47 13.47 -12.36 1.33
CA VAL A 47 13.00 -13.00 2.56
C VAL A 47 11.48 -13.16 2.50
N ASP A 48 11.05 -14.41 2.44
CA ASP A 48 9.64 -14.79 2.40
C ASP A 48 9.04 -14.73 3.81
N ILE A 49 8.01 -13.91 3.95
CA ILE A 49 7.28 -13.65 5.21
C ILE A 49 5.92 -14.34 5.27
N ASN A 50 5.52 -15.11 4.25
CA ASN A 50 4.17 -15.70 4.15
C ASN A 50 3.82 -16.70 5.27
N ARG A 51 4.78 -17.18 6.04
CA ARG A 51 4.53 -18.11 7.15
C ARG A 51 4.53 -17.46 8.53
N LEU A 52 4.72 -16.16 8.60
CA LEU A 52 4.63 -15.43 9.86
C LEU A 52 3.16 -15.36 10.32
N ASP A 53 2.94 -15.35 11.62
CA ASP A 53 1.59 -15.25 12.22
C ASP A 53 1.07 -13.81 12.18
N LEU A 54 0.83 -13.31 10.96
CA LEU A 54 0.35 -11.96 10.67
C LEU A 54 -0.93 -11.99 9.81
N HIS A 55 -1.70 -13.09 9.88
CA HIS A 55 -2.91 -13.32 9.06
C HIS A 55 -4.22 -13.07 9.83
N GLN A 56 -4.17 -12.56 11.05
CA GLN A 56 -5.34 -12.42 11.91
C GLN A 56 -5.99 -11.03 11.76
N ILE A 57 -7.31 -11.00 11.84
CA ILE A 57 -8.11 -9.80 12.08
C ILE A 57 -8.68 -9.94 13.50
N THR A 58 -8.35 -9.02 14.40
CA THR A 58 -8.74 -9.08 15.81
C THR A 58 -9.35 -7.75 16.25
N GLU A 59 -10.32 -7.82 17.15
CA GLU A 59 -10.87 -6.63 17.80
C GLU A 59 -9.90 -6.11 18.88
N VAL A 60 -9.61 -4.82 18.85
CA VAL A 60 -8.74 -4.13 19.82
C VAL A 60 -9.32 -2.75 20.11
N ASP A 61 -9.54 -2.43 21.38
CA ASP A 61 -10.01 -1.11 21.85
C ASP A 61 -11.28 -0.61 21.12
N GLY A 62 -12.19 -1.54 20.79
CA GLY A 62 -13.41 -1.24 20.03
C GLY A 62 -13.22 -1.03 18.52
N GLY A 63 -11.98 -1.09 18.05
CA GLY A 63 -11.59 -1.05 16.64
C GLY A 63 -11.09 -2.40 16.13
N LEU A 64 -10.35 -2.41 15.05
CA LEU A 64 -9.78 -3.62 14.42
C LEU A 64 -8.26 -3.53 14.29
N ARG A 65 -7.57 -4.60 14.63
CA ARG A 65 -6.18 -4.84 14.26
C ARG A 65 -6.12 -5.86 13.14
N ILE A 66 -5.55 -5.48 12.00
CA ILE A 66 -5.47 -6.25 10.76
C ILE A 66 -4.01 -6.62 10.53
N GLY A 67 -3.67 -7.89 10.63
CA GLY A 67 -2.31 -8.38 10.37
C GLY A 67 -1.85 -8.08 8.95
N ALA A 68 -0.58 -7.78 8.77
CA ALA A 68 -0.01 -7.35 7.49
C ALA A 68 -0.14 -8.38 6.36
N LEU A 69 -0.29 -9.66 6.69
CA LEU A 69 -0.44 -10.77 5.74
C LEU A 69 -1.90 -11.16 5.46
N VAL A 70 -2.88 -10.50 6.08
CA VAL A 70 -4.30 -10.68 5.72
C VAL A 70 -4.46 -10.36 4.25
N SER A 71 -5.05 -11.30 3.49
CA SER A 71 -5.27 -11.10 2.05
C SER A 71 -6.31 -10.01 1.81
N ASN A 72 -6.18 -9.29 0.71
CA ASN A 72 -7.18 -8.28 0.34
C ASN A 72 -8.58 -8.88 0.16
N SER A 73 -8.68 -10.16 -0.26
CA SER A 73 -9.95 -10.87 -0.38
C SER A 73 -10.57 -11.17 0.98
N ASP A 74 -9.78 -11.70 1.92
CA ASP A 74 -10.26 -12.03 3.26
C ASP A 74 -10.68 -10.76 4.01
N LEU A 75 -9.86 -9.69 3.91
CA LEU A 75 -10.19 -8.40 4.50
C LEU A 75 -11.50 -7.81 3.93
N ALA A 76 -11.68 -7.87 2.61
CA ALA A 76 -12.90 -7.37 1.97
C ALA A 76 -14.15 -8.20 2.31
N ALA A 77 -13.98 -9.51 2.58
CA ALA A 77 -15.05 -10.43 2.90
C ALA A 77 -15.39 -10.47 4.40
N ASP A 78 -14.51 -9.99 5.27
CA ASP A 78 -14.71 -9.99 6.71
C ASP A 78 -16.01 -9.28 7.09
N MET A 79 -16.82 -9.93 7.95
CA MET A 79 -18.16 -9.43 8.26
C MET A 79 -18.15 -8.18 9.13
N THR A 80 -17.13 -8.00 9.98
CA THR A 80 -16.95 -6.79 10.78
C THR A 80 -16.53 -5.63 9.89
N VAL A 81 -15.59 -5.86 8.98
CA VAL A 81 -15.17 -4.86 7.98
C VAL A 81 -16.35 -4.44 7.11
N ARG A 82 -17.14 -5.38 6.59
CA ARG A 82 -18.29 -5.08 5.75
C ARG A 82 -19.39 -4.29 6.45
N LYS A 83 -19.58 -4.52 7.74
CA LYS A 83 -20.65 -3.86 8.53
C LYS A 83 -20.20 -2.54 9.13
N GLN A 84 -18.99 -2.47 9.64
CA GLN A 84 -18.51 -1.33 10.44
C GLN A 84 -17.58 -0.40 9.64
N TYR A 85 -16.90 -0.92 8.62
CA TYR A 85 -15.97 -0.17 7.75
C TYR A 85 -16.26 -0.41 6.26
N PRO A 86 -17.53 -0.25 5.80
CA PRO A 86 -17.93 -0.62 4.44
C PRO A 86 -17.09 0.06 3.36
N VAL A 87 -16.63 1.29 3.57
CA VAL A 87 -15.73 2.00 2.65
C VAL A 87 -14.46 1.23 2.35
N LEU A 88 -13.92 0.49 3.35
CA LEU A 88 -12.72 -0.32 3.17
C LEU A 88 -12.99 -1.54 2.29
N SER A 89 -14.09 -2.24 2.54
CA SER A 89 -14.51 -3.38 1.70
C SER A 89 -14.78 -2.92 0.27
N GLU A 90 -15.49 -1.81 0.06
CA GLU A 90 -15.76 -1.24 -1.26
C GLU A 90 -14.47 -0.88 -2.01
N ALA A 91 -13.52 -0.21 -1.34
CA ALA A 91 -12.24 0.16 -1.91
C ALA A 91 -11.41 -1.07 -2.34
N LEU A 92 -11.34 -2.09 -1.49
CA LEU A 92 -10.65 -3.34 -1.80
C LEU A 92 -11.27 -4.04 -3.01
N LEU A 93 -12.61 -4.12 -3.08
CA LEU A 93 -13.34 -4.75 -4.19
C LEU A 93 -13.25 -3.93 -5.48
N ALA A 94 -13.06 -2.60 -5.40
CA ALA A 94 -12.82 -1.74 -6.55
C ALA A 94 -11.40 -1.92 -7.14
N GLY A 95 -10.47 -2.48 -6.38
CA GLY A 95 -9.07 -2.71 -6.77
C GLY A 95 -8.82 -4.08 -7.40
N ALA A 96 -7.81 -4.18 -8.25
CA ALA A 96 -7.26 -5.42 -8.82
C ALA A 96 -8.31 -6.36 -9.46
N SER A 97 -7.99 -7.65 -9.56
CA SER A 97 -8.90 -8.76 -9.87
C SER A 97 -9.07 -9.66 -8.65
N GLY A 98 -10.04 -10.58 -8.68
CA GLY A 98 -10.23 -11.58 -7.61
C GLY A 98 -8.97 -12.40 -7.36
N GLN A 99 -8.30 -12.85 -8.42
CA GLN A 99 -7.07 -13.63 -8.33
C GLN A 99 -5.94 -12.84 -7.65
N LEU A 100 -5.76 -11.57 -8.01
CA LEU A 100 -4.75 -10.72 -7.38
C LEU A 100 -5.09 -10.44 -5.92
N ARG A 101 -6.35 -10.14 -5.59
CA ARG A 101 -6.78 -9.89 -4.21
C ARG A 101 -6.56 -11.11 -3.29
N ASN A 102 -6.67 -12.33 -3.83
CA ASN A 102 -6.39 -13.57 -3.08
C ASN A 102 -4.91 -13.72 -2.69
N LYS A 103 -4.01 -12.99 -3.34
CA LYS A 103 -2.56 -13.03 -3.08
C LYS A 103 -2.02 -11.74 -2.49
N ALA A 104 -2.57 -10.60 -2.89
CA ALA A 104 -2.17 -9.31 -2.34
C ALA A 104 -2.51 -9.23 -0.86
N THR A 105 -1.57 -8.78 -0.06
CA THR A 105 -1.68 -8.67 1.40
C THR A 105 -1.88 -7.22 1.83
N THR A 106 -2.40 -6.99 3.03
CA THR A 106 -2.62 -5.66 3.59
C THR A 106 -1.33 -4.83 3.60
N GLY A 107 -0.25 -5.34 4.18
CA GLY A 107 1.05 -4.63 4.17
C GLY A 107 1.59 -4.41 2.75
N GLY A 108 1.50 -5.44 1.89
CA GLY A 108 1.94 -5.33 0.50
C GLY A 108 1.11 -4.34 -0.33
N ASN A 109 -0.16 -4.18 -0.03
CA ASN A 109 -1.03 -3.19 -0.68
C ASN A 109 -0.63 -1.75 -0.31
N LEU A 110 -0.28 -1.49 0.95
CA LEU A 110 0.24 -0.18 1.35
C LEU A 110 1.57 0.15 0.67
N LEU A 111 2.39 -0.85 0.39
CA LEU A 111 3.73 -0.71 -0.20
C LEU A 111 3.76 -0.88 -1.72
N GLN A 112 2.61 -0.99 -2.39
CA GLN A 112 2.61 -1.07 -3.84
C GLN A 112 3.16 0.23 -4.46
N ARG A 113 4.00 0.07 -5.47
CA ARG A 113 4.65 1.19 -6.13
C ARG A 113 3.79 1.77 -7.25
N THR A 114 4.12 2.98 -7.68
CA THR A 114 3.41 3.70 -8.74
C THR A 114 3.21 2.86 -10.00
N ARG A 115 2.21 3.22 -10.81
CA ARG A 115 1.94 2.64 -12.14
C ARG A 115 2.33 3.58 -13.27
N CYS A 116 3.19 4.55 -13.01
CA CYS A 116 3.76 5.44 -13.99
C CYS A 116 4.47 4.64 -15.09
N TYR A 117 4.13 4.86 -16.35
CA TYR A 117 4.71 4.17 -17.50
C TYR A 117 6.23 4.34 -17.56
N TYR A 118 6.71 5.54 -17.27
CA TYR A 118 8.14 5.89 -17.29
C TYR A 118 8.92 5.28 -16.12
N PHE A 119 8.25 4.96 -15.03
CA PHE A 119 8.85 4.18 -13.94
C PHE A 119 9.04 2.71 -14.33
N TYR A 120 8.12 2.16 -15.14
CA TYR A 120 8.17 0.78 -15.62
C TYR A 120 9.12 0.59 -16.80
N ASP A 121 9.38 1.62 -17.58
CA ASP A 121 10.33 1.58 -18.70
C ASP A 121 11.73 1.98 -18.22
N THR A 122 12.64 1.00 -18.13
CA THR A 122 13.99 1.21 -17.61
C THR A 122 14.88 2.03 -18.55
N ALA A 123 14.48 2.25 -19.81
CA ALA A 123 15.18 3.13 -20.75
C ALA A 123 14.85 4.61 -20.55
N MET A 124 13.78 4.93 -19.82
CA MET A 124 13.33 6.31 -19.62
C MET A 124 13.90 6.91 -18.32
N PRO A 125 14.24 8.21 -18.29
CA PRO A 125 14.64 8.91 -17.07
C PRO A 125 13.54 8.89 -16.01
N CYS A 126 13.88 8.53 -14.77
CA CYS A 126 12.92 8.47 -13.68
C CYS A 126 13.59 8.67 -12.31
N ASN A 127 13.42 9.84 -11.70
CA ASN A 127 13.95 10.18 -10.37
C ASN A 127 13.50 9.23 -9.25
N LYS A 128 12.34 8.56 -9.42
CA LYS A 128 11.83 7.58 -8.45
C LYS A 128 12.60 6.25 -8.53
N ARG A 129 13.11 5.89 -9.67
CA ARG A 129 13.91 4.68 -9.89
C ARG A 129 15.40 4.95 -9.76
N GLU A 130 15.85 6.05 -10.36
CA GLU A 130 17.25 6.47 -10.40
C GLU A 130 17.34 7.96 -10.05
N PRO A 131 17.65 8.30 -8.78
CA PRO A 131 17.68 9.68 -8.32
C PRO A 131 18.61 10.56 -9.16
N GLY A 132 18.11 11.71 -9.61
CA GLY A 132 18.86 12.68 -10.41
C GLY A 132 18.81 12.44 -11.93
N SER A 133 18.17 11.36 -12.42
CA SER A 133 18.07 11.08 -13.85
C SER A 133 17.01 11.93 -14.59
N GLY A 134 16.13 12.62 -13.84
CA GLY A 134 15.02 13.39 -14.41
C GLY A 134 13.67 12.68 -14.33
N CYS A 135 12.62 13.30 -14.89
CA CYS A 135 11.27 12.76 -14.92
C CYS A 135 10.67 12.91 -16.31
N GLN A 136 10.71 11.85 -17.12
CA GLN A 136 10.16 11.85 -18.47
C GLN A 136 8.64 12.06 -18.51
N ALA A 137 7.94 11.79 -17.42
CA ALA A 137 6.49 11.95 -17.35
C ALA A 137 6.05 13.42 -17.52
N MET A 138 6.88 14.40 -17.14
CA MET A 138 6.52 15.83 -17.21
C MET A 138 6.37 16.32 -18.65
N GLU A 139 7.10 15.74 -19.58
CA GLU A 139 7.05 16.08 -21.00
C GLU A 139 6.28 15.04 -21.82
N GLY A 140 5.68 14.05 -21.17
CA GLY A 140 5.07 12.90 -21.81
C GLY A 140 3.57 12.77 -21.60
N ALA A 141 3.07 11.53 -21.69
CA ALA A 141 1.67 11.21 -21.45
C ALA A 141 1.36 11.20 -19.95
N THR A 142 0.50 12.10 -19.49
CA THR A 142 0.24 12.36 -18.08
C THR A 142 -1.14 11.95 -17.58
N ARG A 143 -1.98 11.34 -18.42
CA ARG A 143 -3.39 11.03 -18.11
C ARG A 143 -3.60 10.28 -16.77
N LEU A 144 -2.65 9.42 -16.37
CA LEU A 144 -2.74 8.62 -15.13
C LEU A 144 -1.83 9.16 -14.01
N HIS A 145 -1.37 10.39 -14.12
CA HIS A 145 -0.49 10.99 -13.13
C HIS A 145 -1.26 11.88 -12.16
N ALA A 146 -0.63 12.19 -11.05
CA ALA A 146 -1.22 13.01 -10.00
C ALA A 146 -1.34 14.48 -10.42
N ILE A 147 -2.38 15.16 -9.93
CA ILE A 147 -2.58 16.60 -10.04
C ILE A 147 -2.17 17.28 -8.72
N LEU A 148 -2.45 16.62 -7.59
CA LEU A 148 -2.13 17.10 -6.25
C LEU A 148 -0.98 16.31 -5.65
N GLY A 149 -0.20 16.94 -4.76
CA GLY A 149 0.91 16.29 -4.06
C GLY A 149 2.09 15.93 -4.95
N THR A 150 2.25 16.64 -6.07
CA THR A 150 3.37 16.47 -7.02
C THR A 150 4.55 17.39 -6.66
N SER A 151 5.65 17.23 -7.38
CA SER A 151 6.80 18.14 -7.35
C SER A 151 7.46 18.23 -8.72
N ASP A 152 8.40 19.15 -8.88
CA ASP A 152 9.22 19.27 -10.09
C ASP A 152 10.11 18.04 -10.35
N ALA A 153 10.23 17.15 -9.36
CA ALA A 153 11.01 15.92 -9.49
C ALA A 153 10.16 14.69 -9.84
N CYS A 154 8.83 14.70 -9.55
CA CYS A 154 7.94 13.55 -9.81
C CYS A 154 6.47 13.90 -9.71
N ILE A 155 5.67 13.43 -10.68
CA ILE A 155 4.22 13.58 -10.74
C ILE A 155 3.47 12.24 -10.57
N ALA A 156 4.14 11.18 -10.15
CA ALA A 156 3.53 9.87 -9.99
C ALA A 156 2.57 9.82 -8.80
N SER A 157 1.45 9.10 -8.96
CA SER A 157 0.48 8.82 -7.89
C SER A 157 0.79 7.51 -7.17
N HIS A 158 0.33 7.38 -5.92
CA HIS A 158 0.24 6.11 -5.21
C HIS A 158 -1.07 5.40 -5.61
N PRO A 159 -1.05 4.14 -6.08
CA PRO A 159 -2.19 3.55 -6.77
C PRO A 159 -3.15 2.76 -5.87
N SER A 160 -3.00 2.78 -4.55
CA SER A 160 -3.78 1.96 -3.63
C SER A 160 -5.17 2.55 -3.35
N ASP A 161 -6.22 1.89 -3.82
CA ASP A 161 -7.61 2.16 -3.42
C ASP A 161 -7.81 1.95 -1.91
N MET A 162 -7.21 0.89 -1.36
CA MET A 162 -7.27 0.56 0.07
C MET A 162 -6.69 1.68 0.94
N ALA A 163 -5.56 2.26 0.55
CA ALA A 163 -4.91 3.33 1.32
C ALA A 163 -5.80 4.59 1.39
N VAL A 164 -6.57 4.89 0.35
CA VAL A 164 -7.53 6.01 0.36
C VAL A 164 -8.62 5.78 1.41
N ALA A 165 -9.20 4.57 1.47
CA ALA A 165 -10.19 4.22 2.49
C ALA A 165 -9.57 4.20 3.90
N MET A 166 -8.39 3.61 4.07
CA MET A 166 -7.69 3.57 5.35
C MET A 166 -7.29 4.97 5.85
N ARG A 167 -7.02 5.90 4.93
CA ARG A 167 -6.75 7.31 5.31
C ARG A 167 -8.00 8.00 5.86
N LEU A 168 -9.18 7.77 5.28
CA LEU A 168 -10.46 8.25 5.81
C LEU A 168 -10.75 7.67 7.20
N LEU A 169 -10.36 6.41 7.43
CA LEU A 169 -10.60 5.67 8.67
C LEU A 169 -9.54 5.95 9.75
N ASP A 170 -8.65 6.89 9.55
CA ASP A 170 -7.55 7.23 10.47
C ASP A 170 -6.72 6.01 10.90
N ALA A 171 -6.43 5.13 9.95
CA ALA A 171 -5.65 3.93 10.17
C ALA A 171 -4.24 4.25 10.71
N VAL A 172 -3.74 3.37 11.56
CA VAL A 172 -2.38 3.42 12.12
C VAL A 172 -1.61 2.19 11.67
N VAL A 173 -0.40 2.38 11.15
CA VAL A 173 0.49 1.31 10.69
C VAL A 173 1.41 0.90 11.82
N GLU A 174 1.42 -0.38 12.17
CA GLU A 174 2.35 -0.96 13.15
C GLU A 174 3.57 -1.53 12.43
N ILE A 175 4.75 -1.12 12.87
CA ILE A 175 6.03 -1.40 12.20
C ILE A 175 6.99 -2.00 13.21
N GLU A 176 7.57 -3.16 12.91
CA GLU A 176 8.68 -3.75 13.65
C GLU A 176 10.00 -3.44 12.95
N SER A 177 10.93 -2.84 13.69
CA SER A 177 12.27 -2.52 13.20
C SER A 177 13.28 -3.63 13.53
N ALA A 178 14.47 -3.57 12.94
CA ALA A 178 15.58 -4.45 13.30
C ALA A 178 15.84 -4.36 14.82
N GLY A 179 15.85 -5.54 15.48
CA GLY A 179 15.97 -5.60 16.94
C GLY A 179 14.66 -5.79 17.69
N GLY A 180 13.51 -5.82 16.98
CA GLY A 180 12.21 -6.16 17.55
C GLY A 180 11.45 -4.98 18.17
N ALA A 181 11.97 -3.75 18.06
CA ALA A 181 11.24 -2.57 18.51
C ALA A 181 10.03 -2.31 17.61
N VAL A 182 8.85 -2.13 18.21
CA VAL A 182 7.60 -1.83 17.49
C VAL A 182 7.26 -0.35 17.68
N ARG A 183 6.89 0.30 16.56
CA ARG A 183 6.35 1.65 16.56
C ARG A 183 5.07 1.72 15.75
N SER A 184 4.23 2.68 16.09
CA SER A 184 2.97 2.97 15.40
C SER A 184 3.09 4.31 14.68
N VAL A 185 2.62 4.36 13.42
CA VAL A 185 2.65 5.55 12.57
C VAL A 185 1.26 5.77 12.01
N PRO A 186 0.61 6.93 12.25
CA PRO A 186 -0.62 7.28 11.57
C PRO A 186 -0.45 7.23 10.05
N LEU A 187 -1.44 6.71 9.33
CA LEU A 187 -1.35 6.62 7.86
C LEU A 187 -1.21 8.00 7.19
N SER A 188 -1.68 9.07 7.86
CA SER A 188 -1.48 10.47 7.45
C SER A 188 -0.01 10.89 7.40
N GLU A 189 0.86 10.21 8.15
CA GLU A 189 2.29 10.50 8.27
C GLU A 189 3.17 9.41 7.62
N PHE A 190 2.55 8.33 7.14
CA PHE A 190 3.27 7.16 6.64
C PHE A 190 3.91 7.39 5.27
N TYR A 191 3.17 8.02 4.34
CA TYR A 191 3.67 8.31 2.99
C TYR A 191 4.40 9.65 2.94
N ARG A 192 5.43 9.72 2.10
CA ARG A 192 6.17 10.94 1.80
C ARG A 192 5.78 11.49 0.43
N LEU A 193 5.48 12.78 0.38
CA LEU A 193 5.35 13.48 -0.89
C LEU A 193 6.71 13.50 -1.61
N PRO A 194 6.74 13.52 -2.95
CA PRO A 194 7.96 13.35 -3.72
C PRO A 194 9.03 14.41 -3.43
N GLY A 195 8.65 15.69 -3.24
CA GLY A 195 9.62 16.76 -2.99
C GLY A 195 10.82 16.65 -3.92
N GLN A 196 12.03 16.66 -3.35
CA GLN A 196 13.29 16.45 -4.07
C GLN A 196 13.77 14.98 -4.00
N THR A 197 13.07 14.11 -3.27
CA THR A 197 13.48 12.72 -3.02
C THR A 197 12.38 11.71 -3.36
N PRO A 198 11.88 11.67 -4.61
CA PRO A 198 10.74 10.83 -5.00
C PRO A 198 10.99 9.32 -4.86
N HIS A 199 12.23 8.88 -4.72
CA HIS A 199 12.62 7.49 -4.45
C HIS A 199 12.32 7.05 -3.00
N ILE A 200 12.11 8.01 -2.06
CA ILE A 200 11.71 7.74 -0.68
C ILE A 200 10.19 7.91 -0.59
N GLU A 201 9.46 6.81 -0.61
CA GLU A 201 7.99 6.81 -0.74
C GLU A 201 7.27 6.75 0.61
N THR A 202 7.95 6.27 1.67
CA THR A 202 7.39 6.09 3.01
C THR A 202 8.40 6.49 4.09
N VAL A 203 7.97 6.40 5.35
CA VAL A 203 8.83 6.60 6.53
C VAL A 203 9.56 5.33 6.98
N LEU A 204 9.44 4.23 6.21
CA LEU A 204 10.10 2.96 6.53
C LEU A 204 11.59 3.02 6.24
N GLU A 205 12.35 2.44 7.16
CA GLU A 205 13.75 2.09 6.94
C GLU A 205 13.85 0.73 6.21
N PRO A 206 14.97 0.41 5.55
CA PRO A 206 15.10 -0.84 4.76
C PRO A 206 14.81 -2.13 5.54
N SER A 207 15.02 -2.14 6.86
CA SER A 207 14.78 -3.28 7.73
C SER A 207 13.40 -3.32 8.37
N ASP A 208 12.58 -2.30 8.16
CA ASP A 208 11.27 -2.18 8.79
C ASP A 208 10.25 -3.11 8.13
N LEU A 209 9.53 -3.87 8.96
CA LEU A 209 8.45 -4.75 8.55
C LEU A 209 7.12 -4.20 9.05
N ILE A 210 6.16 -3.96 8.16
CA ILE A 210 4.77 -3.73 8.57
C ILE A 210 4.25 -5.04 9.15
N ILE A 211 3.79 -5.01 10.40
CA ILE A 211 3.23 -6.19 11.08
C ILE A 211 1.71 -6.16 11.17
N ALA A 212 1.11 -4.97 11.23
CA ALA A 212 -0.34 -4.80 11.23
C ALA A 212 -0.75 -3.39 10.81
N VAL A 213 -2.05 -3.22 10.61
CA VAL A 213 -2.75 -1.93 10.52
C VAL A 213 -3.89 -1.94 11.52
N THR A 214 -4.00 -0.89 12.34
CA THR A 214 -5.07 -0.73 13.31
C THR A 214 -6.05 0.34 12.83
N LEU A 215 -7.34 0.03 12.89
CA LEU A 215 -8.43 0.98 12.67
C LEU A 215 -9.05 1.33 14.02
N PRO A 216 -9.37 2.60 14.29
CA PRO A 216 -10.09 3.00 15.49
C PRO A 216 -11.51 2.43 15.50
N ALA A 217 -12.21 2.58 16.61
CA ALA A 217 -13.64 2.25 16.70
C ALA A 217 -14.43 2.91 15.56
N PRO A 218 -15.40 2.21 14.97
CA PRO A 218 -16.13 2.72 13.83
C PRO A 218 -16.88 4.01 14.19
N ALA A 219 -16.69 5.03 13.37
CA ALA A 219 -17.40 6.28 13.51
C ALA A 219 -18.80 6.20 12.87
N ASN A 220 -19.75 6.97 13.39
CA ASN A 220 -21.09 7.09 12.83
C ASN A 220 -21.05 7.74 11.44
N GLY A 221 -22.10 7.47 10.65
CA GLY A 221 -22.29 8.06 9.33
C GLY A 221 -22.28 7.03 8.20
N ALA A 222 -22.82 7.42 7.06
CA ALA A 222 -22.77 6.63 5.84
C ALA A 222 -21.37 6.72 5.21
N GLN A 223 -20.81 5.57 4.88
CA GLN A 223 -19.48 5.49 4.27
C GLN A 223 -19.61 5.02 2.82
N THR A 224 -18.79 5.54 1.92
CA THR A 224 -18.73 5.09 0.52
C THR A 224 -17.36 5.31 -0.09
N TYR A 225 -17.03 4.47 -1.06
CA TYR A 225 -15.85 4.61 -1.92
C TYR A 225 -16.29 4.74 -3.38
N ARG A 226 -15.80 5.78 -4.06
CA ARG A 226 -16.07 6.02 -5.48
C ARG A 226 -14.78 6.08 -6.27
N LYS A 227 -14.78 5.45 -7.44
CA LYS A 227 -13.62 5.36 -8.31
C LYS A 227 -14.00 5.64 -9.76
N VAL A 228 -13.35 6.61 -10.37
CA VAL A 228 -13.41 6.86 -11.83
C VAL A 228 -12.24 6.16 -12.49
N ARG A 229 -12.52 5.34 -13.49
CA ARG A 229 -11.54 4.51 -14.21
C ARG A 229 -11.99 4.27 -15.65
N ASP A 230 -11.04 3.92 -16.53
CA ASP A 230 -11.28 3.78 -17.97
C ASP A 230 -12.13 2.56 -18.36
N ARG A 231 -12.30 1.58 -17.48
CA ARG A 231 -13.08 0.36 -17.72
C ARG A 231 -13.70 -0.19 -16.43
N ALA A 232 -14.69 -1.08 -16.57
CA ALA A 232 -15.51 -1.58 -15.47
C ALA A 232 -14.74 -2.34 -14.37
N SER A 233 -13.59 -2.96 -14.71
CA SER A 233 -12.77 -3.69 -13.75
C SER A 233 -11.30 -3.66 -14.15
N TYR A 234 -10.42 -4.05 -13.23
CA TYR A 234 -8.99 -4.21 -13.46
C TYR A 234 -8.35 -2.96 -14.09
N ALA A 235 -8.63 -1.81 -13.52
CA ALA A 235 -8.01 -0.52 -13.87
C ALA A 235 -7.72 0.28 -12.60
N PHE A 236 -6.61 1.00 -12.61
CA PHE A 236 -6.29 1.97 -11.57
C PHE A 236 -7.21 3.19 -11.67
N ALA A 237 -7.36 3.91 -10.57
CA ALA A 237 -8.15 5.13 -10.55
C ALA A 237 -7.46 6.23 -11.37
N MET A 238 -8.25 6.96 -12.16
CA MET A 238 -7.88 8.31 -12.59
C MET A 238 -8.12 9.28 -11.45
N VAL A 239 -9.25 9.07 -10.74
CA VAL A 239 -9.61 9.77 -9.52
C VAL A 239 -10.41 8.80 -8.63
N SER A 240 -10.22 8.89 -7.32
CA SER A 240 -11.05 8.17 -6.35
C SER A 240 -11.25 9.00 -5.09
N VAL A 241 -12.33 8.71 -4.38
CA VAL A 241 -12.68 9.33 -3.12
C VAL A 241 -13.27 8.32 -2.16
N ALA A 242 -12.82 8.35 -0.92
CA ALA A 242 -13.49 7.74 0.23
C ALA A 242 -14.18 8.86 1.00
N ALA A 243 -15.44 8.68 1.34
CA ALA A 243 -16.21 9.68 2.08
C ALA A 243 -17.00 9.02 3.21
N ARG A 244 -17.10 9.75 4.32
CA ARG A 244 -18.04 9.49 5.41
C ARG A 244 -18.90 10.74 5.59
N VAL A 245 -20.21 10.55 5.66
CA VAL A 245 -21.16 11.63 5.82
C VAL A 245 -22.09 11.31 6.99
N GLN A 246 -22.10 12.16 7.96
CA GLN A 246 -23.08 12.13 9.04
C GLN A 246 -24.15 13.17 8.78
N MET A 247 -25.42 12.80 9.00
CA MET A 247 -26.56 13.69 8.83
C MET A 247 -27.40 13.71 10.10
N ASP A 248 -27.90 14.88 10.43
CA ASP A 248 -28.88 15.10 11.48
C ASP A 248 -30.02 15.94 10.92
N GLU A 249 -31.26 15.49 11.07
CA GLU A 249 -32.49 16.14 10.55
C GLU A 249 -32.37 16.64 9.09
N GLY A 250 -31.67 15.90 8.23
CA GLY A 250 -31.49 16.25 6.83
C GLY A 250 -30.33 17.22 6.54
N THR A 251 -29.57 17.61 7.57
CA THR A 251 -28.39 18.48 7.45
C THR A 251 -27.12 17.66 7.63
N ILE A 252 -26.10 17.90 6.77
CA ILE A 252 -24.78 17.30 6.94
C ILE A 252 -24.09 17.93 8.14
N THR A 253 -23.64 17.09 9.07
CA THR A 253 -22.99 17.52 10.33
C THR A 253 -21.50 17.16 10.39
N ASP A 254 -21.06 16.12 9.63
CA ASP A 254 -19.65 15.68 9.50
C ASP A 254 -19.46 14.89 8.19
#